data_0ef78332c562dd4a399637c45dd2c327
#
_entry.id   0ef78332c562dd4a399637c45dd2c327
#
_cell.length_a   1.000
_cell.length_b   1.000
_cell.length_c   1.000
_cell.angle_alpha   90.00
_cell.angle_beta   90.00
_cell.angle_gamma   90.00
#
_symmetry.space_group_name_H-M   'P 1'
#
loop_
_entity.id
_entity.type
_entity.pdbx_description
1 polymer ?
#
loop_
_entity_poly.entity_id
_entity_poly.type
_entity_poly.pdbx_seq_one_letter_code
_entity_poly.pdbx_strand_id
1 'polypeptide(L)'
;AILRAVQHRAGCHNEIPSFTGYESPSGMQELNDQHLPPSMGSVCEYLKPAGQTLPAYVSLPNPLGYLGETGPSAGFLGYRYAPLQAGVKPEFDAGANLFKRDEPPPIRGIPRINDSRLIEGVTADRLEHRRRLLSELAGRDAAVKSSSQFSQFQDLAFDILTTPQLRDCFDPRHIDARVQERYGNTIFGNSAFIATRLVAAGVKFVNVIWTWYNSAIAGLQDFGWDTHEHNFPILKRYLPQIDQVYAALMEDLEESGLIDETLVVLTSDFGRTPGVNATAGRDHWMHCYGTILAGAGIRGGTVYGASDAQAAWPVEGLVRPADICATIYDRLGIDPDTIVHDRFDRPHKIAQGGEPIQRILA
;
A
#
# COMPACT_ATOMS: atom_id res chain seq x y z
N ALA A 1 0.84 5.79 18.29
CA ALA A 1 -0.23 5.05 19.00
C ALA A 1 -0.24 3.59 18.57
N ILE A 2 -0.64 2.71 19.47
CA ILE A 2 -0.84 1.28 19.21
C ILE A 2 -2.31 0.95 19.48
N LEU A 3 -3.03 0.51 18.46
CA LEU A 3 -4.37 -0.06 18.58
C LEU A 3 -4.23 -1.56 18.87
N ARG A 4 -4.87 -2.06 19.94
CA ARG A 4 -4.72 -3.45 20.39
C ARG A 4 -5.98 -4.31 20.21
N ALA A 5 -7.05 -3.71 19.73
CA ALA A 5 -8.37 -4.33 19.68
C ALA A 5 -9.02 -4.10 18.31
N VAL A 6 -8.26 -4.28 17.23
CA VAL A 6 -8.82 -4.21 15.87
C VAL A 6 -9.50 -5.53 15.54
N GLN A 7 -10.69 -5.45 14.93
CA GLN A 7 -11.50 -6.61 14.58
C GLN A 7 -12.24 -6.38 13.27
N HIS A 8 -12.36 -7.43 12.46
CA HIS A 8 -13.30 -7.49 11.34
C HIS A 8 -13.86 -8.91 11.16
N ARG A 9 -14.75 -9.08 10.18
CA ARG A 9 -15.44 -10.36 9.91
C ARG A 9 -14.97 -11.05 8.62
N ALA A 10 -14.15 -10.40 7.85
CA ALA A 10 -13.61 -10.98 6.61
C ALA A 10 -12.73 -12.17 6.94
N GLY A 11 -13.04 -13.32 6.35
CA GLY A 11 -12.25 -14.53 6.52
C GLY A 11 -11.13 -14.62 5.50
N CYS A 12 -10.14 -15.48 5.77
CA CYS A 12 -9.03 -15.82 4.88
C CYS A 12 -8.37 -14.60 4.23
N HIS A 13 -7.22 -14.61 3.67
CA HIS A 13 -6.48 -13.45 3.12
C HIS A 13 -7.35 -12.48 2.29
N ASN A 14 -8.23 -11.76 2.98
CA ASN A 14 -9.08 -10.72 2.43
C ASN A 14 -8.52 -9.35 2.83
N GLU A 15 -7.82 -8.72 1.92
CA GLU A 15 -7.17 -7.43 2.14
C GLU A 15 -8.13 -6.23 2.02
N ILE A 16 -9.38 -6.46 1.58
CA ILE A 16 -10.39 -5.40 1.41
C ILE A 16 -10.53 -4.54 2.66
N PRO A 17 -10.68 -5.07 3.89
CA PRO A 17 -10.79 -4.24 5.08
C PRO A 17 -9.61 -3.30 5.28
N SER A 18 -8.39 -3.79 5.06
CA SER A 18 -7.17 -3.01 5.28
C SER A 18 -6.94 -1.92 4.23
N PHE A 19 -7.36 -2.14 2.98
CA PHE A 19 -7.21 -1.15 1.91
C PHE A 19 -8.37 -0.16 1.80
N THR A 20 -9.57 -0.56 2.24
CA THR A 20 -10.81 0.19 1.92
C THR A 20 -11.61 0.61 3.14
N GLY A 21 -11.37 0.01 4.32
CA GLY A 21 -12.22 0.16 5.49
C GLY A 21 -13.53 -0.65 5.42
N TYR A 22 -13.84 -1.29 4.31
CA TYR A 22 -15.05 -2.10 4.17
C TYR A 22 -14.88 -3.47 4.79
N GLU A 23 -15.85 -3.92 5.55
CA GLU A 23 -15.97 -5.32 5.96
C GLU A 23 -16.64 -6.10 4.84
N SER A 24 -15.89 -6.96 4.16
CA SER A 24 -16.45 -7.90 3.18
C SER A 24 -16.32 -9.32 3.70
N PRO A 25 -17.39 -10.12 3.66
CA PRO A 25 -17.33 -11.55 3.96
C PRO A 25 -16.68 -12.36 2.82
N SER A 26 -16.42 -11.73 1.69
CA SER A 26 -15.93 -12.40 0.49
C SER A 26 -14.44 -12.70 0.57
N GLY A 27 -13.99 -13.73 -0.16
CA GLY A 27 -12.60 -14.14 -0.23
C GLY A 27 -11.74 -13.25 -1.14
N MET A 28 -10.47 -13.56 -1.24
CA MET A 28 -9.40 -12.81 -1.92
C MET A 28 -9.66 -12.47 -3.39
N GLN A 29 -10.45 -13.24 -4.09
CA GLN A 29 -10.61 -13.17 -5.56
C GLN A 29 -11.34 -11.92 -6.05
N GLU A 30 -11.86 -11.10 -5.14
CA GLU A 30 -12.77 -10.00 -5.46
C GLU A 30 -12.11 -8.62 -5.48
N LEU A 31 -10.83 -8.49 -5.10
CA LEU A 31 -10.11 -7.20 -5.07
C LEU A 31 -10.05 -6.48 -6.42
N ASN A 32 -10.24 -7.20 -7.51
CA ASN A 32 -10.24 -6.64 -8.87
C ASN A 32 -11.64 -6.41 -9.45
N ASP A 33 -12.68 -6.74 -8.73
CA ASP A 33 -14.03 -6.50 -9.21
C ASP A 33 -14.34 -5.00 -9.18
N GLN A 34 -14.76 -4.46 -10.32
CA GLN A 34 -15.24 -3.07 -10.43
C GLN A 34 -16.49 -2.77 -9.59
N HIS A 35 -17.03 -3.76 -8.92
CA HIS A 35 -18.13 -3.61 -7.95
C HIS A 35 -17.63 -3.40 -6.52
N LEU A 36 -16.35 -3.66 -6.27
CA LEU A 36 -15.77 -3.51 -4.95
C LEU A 36 -15.54 -2.05 -4.58
N PRO A 37 -15.46 -1.75 -3.28
CA PRO A 37 -15.09 -0.42 -2.82
C PRO A 37 -13.67 -0.06 -3.26
N PRO A 38 -13.42 1.23 -3.54
CA PRO A 38 -12.08 1.69 -3.86
C PRO A 38 -11.17 1.64 -2.64
N SER A 39 -9.88 1.40 -2.87
CA SER A 39 -8.87 1.59 -1.84
C SER A 39 -8.78 3.06 -1.41
N MET A 40 -8.34 3.31 -0.18
CA MET A 40 -8.20 4.67 0.37
C MET A 40 -7.35 5.58 -0.52
N GLY A 41 -6.23 5.08 -1.03
CA GLY A 41 -5.39 5.83 -1.95
C GLY A 41 -6.07 6.15 -3.28
N SER A 42 -6.94 5.26 -3.78
CA SER A 42 -7.72 5.50 -4.99
C SER A 42 -8.77 6.60 -4.80
N VAL A 43 -9.32 6.72 -3.60
CA VAL A 43 -10.17 7.87 -3.23
C VAL A 43 -9.34 9.17 -3.23
N CYS A 44 -8.12 9.14 -2.70
CA CYS A 44 -7.22 10.30 -2.77
C CYS A 44 -6.90 10.71 -4.22
N GLU A 45 -6.68 9.73 -5.11
CA GLU A 45 -6.48 10.02 -6.54
C GLU A 45 -7.75 10.58 -7.20
N TYR A 46 -8.92 10.08 -6.82
CA TYR A 46 -10.22 10.59 -7.31
C TYR A 46 -10.49 12.04 -6.89
N LEU A 47 -10.16 12.38 -5.64
CA LEU A 47 -10.36 13.71 -5.06
C LEU A 47 -9.20 14.69 -5.36
N LYS A 48 -8.19 14.23 -6.08
CA LYS A 48 -7.02 15.05 -6.43
C LYS A 48 -7.44 16.34 -7.17
N PRO A 49 -6.91 17.51 -6.76
CA PRO A 49 -7.19 18.76 -7.46
C PRO A 49 -6.81 18.71 -8.94
N ALA A 50 -7.63 19.33 -9.80
CA ALA A 50 -7.33 19.45 -11.22
C ALA A 50 -5.99 20.16 -11.46
N GLY A 51 -5.21 19.66 -12.43
CA GLY A 51 -3.91 20.23 -12.80
C GLY A 51 -2.71 19.68 -12.03
N GLN A 52 -2.90 18.82 -11.03
CA GLN A 52 -1.79 18.08 -10.41
C GLN A 52 -1.34 16.94 -11.32
N THR A 53 -0.05 16.97 -11.72
CA THR A 53 0.56 15.97 -12.59
C THR A 53 1.14 14.78 -11.83
N LEU A 54 1.55 14.97 -10.56
CA LEU A 54 1.99 13.87 -9.70
C LEU A 54 0.79 12.96 -9.37
N PRO A 55 0.97 11.62 -9.43
CA PRO A 55 -0.06 10.72 -8.91
C PRO A 55 -0.26 10.98 -7.43
N ALA A 56 -1.50 10.99 -6.97
CA ALA A 56 -1.78 11.08 -5.54
C ALA A 56 -1.59 9.73 -4.84
N TYR A 57 -1.54 8.64 -5.61
CA TYR A 57 -1.47 7.28 -5.07
C TYR A 57 -0.41 6.42 -5.77
N VAL A 58 0.49 5.84 -4.98
CA VAL A 58 1.55 4.91 -5.43
C VAL A 58 1.54 3.65 -4.57
N SER A 59 1.72 2.48 -5.19
CA SER A 59 1.86 1.18 -4.50
C SER A 59 3.23 0.55 -4.78
N LEU A 60 3.91 0.12 -3.72
CA LEU A 60 5.30 -0.37 -3.71
C LEU A 60 5.44 -1.67 -2.89
N PRO A 61 6.09 -2.69 -3.40
CA PRO A 61 6.23 -2.98 -4.82
C PRO A 61 4.88 -3.37 -5.40
N ASN A 62 4.78 -3.51 -6.72
CA ASN A 62 3.65 -4.23 -7.29
C ASN A 62 3.65 -5.64 -6.68
N PRO A 63 2.59 -6.08 -6.00
CA PRO A 63 2.56 -7.39 -5.40
C PRO A 63 2.77 -8.46 -6.47
N LEU A 64 3.77 -9.29 -6.27
CA LEU A 64 4.06 -10.45 -7.13
C LEU A 64 3.15 -11.60 -6.71
N GLY A 65 1.84 -11.35 -6.65
CA GLY A 65 0.84 -12.06 -5.88
C GLY A 65 0.78 -13.57 -6.03
N TYR A 66 0.50 -14.20 -4.93
CA TYR A 66 -0.10 -15.53 -4.85
C TYR A 66 -1.57 -15.41 -5.27
N LEU A 67 -2.07 -16.37 -6.05
CA LEU A 67 -3.47 -16.43 -6.51
C LEU A 67 -3.95 -15.27 -7.42
N GLY A 68 -3.06 -14.55 -8.08
CA GLY A 68 -3.45 -13.48 -9.00
C GLY A 68 -3.88 -12.18 -8.31
N GLU A 69 -3.55 -12.01 -7.05
CA GLU A 69 -3.76 -10.78 -6.32
C GLU A 69 -3.00 -9.62 -6.94
N THR A 70 -3.69 -8.55 -7.12
CA THR A 70 -3.14 -7.36 -7.77
C THR A 70 -2.91 -6.21 -6.80
N GLY A 71 -3.13 -6.45 -5.50
CA GLY A 71 -3.03 -5.43 -4.48
C GLY A 71 -4.20 -4.43 -4.50
N PRO A 72 -4.00 -3.23 -3.96
CA PRO A 72 -5.07 -2.26 -3.81
C PRO A 72 -5.64 -1.82 -5.16
N SER A 73 -6.97 -1.74 -5.23
CA SER A 73 -7.75 -1.50 -6.45
C SER A 73 -8.53 -0.19 -6.35
N ALA A 74 -8.84 0.39 -7.51
CA ALA A 74 -9.76 1.53 -7.59
C ALA A 74 -11.24 1.14 -7.48
N GLY A 75 -11.56 -0.15 -7.45
CA GLY A 75 -12.92 -0.64 -7.30
C GLY A 75 -13.88 0.01 -8.30
N PHE A 76 -15.06 0.38 -7.83
CA PHE A 76 -16.10 0.98 -8.67
C PHE A 76 -15.78 2.38 -9.21
N LEU A 77 -14.73 3.06 -8.70
CA LEU A 77 -14.28 4.34 -9.28
C LEU A 77 -13.62 4.15 -10.66
N GLY A 78 -13.14 2.94 -10.95
CA GLY A 78 -12.54 2.57 -12.23
C GLY A 78 -11.03 2.78 -12.28
N TYR A 79 -10.38 2.07 -13.21
CA TYR A 79 -8.93 1.95 -13.34
C TYR A 79 -8.14 3.25 -13.44
N ARG A 80 -8.79 4.35 -13.86
CA ARG A 80 -8.14 5.67 -13.90
C ARG A 80 -7.56 6.07 -12.54
N TYR A 81 -8.21 5.65 -11.46
CA TYR A 81 -7.86 6.01 -10.09
C TYR A 81 -7.10 4.90 -9.37
N ALA A 82 -6.65 3.89 -10.13
CA ALA A 82 -5.78 2.84 -9.59
C ALA A 82 -4.41 3.42 -9.20
N PRO A 83 -3.71 2.79 -8.25
CA PRO A 83 -2.37 3.23 -7.86
C PRO A 83 -1.40 3.14 -9.04
N LEU A 84 -0.45 4.07 -9.09
CA LEU A 84 0.76 3.86 -9.85
C LEU A 84 1.54 2.72 -9.19
N GLN A 85 1.70 1.61 -9.88
CA GLN A 85 2.40 0.43 -9.37
C GLN A 85 3.85 0.41 -9.84
N ALA A 86 4.80 0.23 -8.91
CA ALA A 86 6.20 0.03 -9.24
C ALA A 86 6.53 -1.45 -9.29
N GLY A 87 7.05 -1.91 -10.42
CA GLY A 87 7.54 -3.28 -10.58
C GLY A 87 8.88 -3.48 -9.87
N VAL A 88 9.17 -4.71 -9.49
CA VAL A 88 10.47 -5.09 -8.93
C VAL A 88 10.95 -6.40 -9.55
N LYS A 89 12.25 -6.51 -9.79
CA LYS A 89 12.90 -7.77 -10.13
C LYS A 89 13.55 -8.30 -8.85
N PRO A 90 13.04 -9.41 -8.29
CA PRO A 90 13.62 -10.01 -7.11
C PRO A 90 15.01 -10.57 -7.39
N GLU A 91 15.90 -10.43 -6.41
CA GLU A 91 17.28 -10.90 -6.44
C GLU A 91 17.57 -11.68 -5.16
N PHE A 92 18.34 -12.76 -5.27
CA PHE A 92 18.72 -13.63 -4.17
C PHE A 92 20.23 -13.76 -4.09
N ASP A 93 20.73 -14.06 -2.89
CA ASP A 93 22.13 -14.38 -2.70
C ASP A 93 22.50 -15.66 -3.46
N ALA A 94 23.70 -15.73 -4.01
CA ALA A 94 24.19 -16.91 -4.70
C ALA A 94 24.19 -18.12 -3.74
N GLY A 95 23.53 -19.21 -4.15
CA GLY A 95 23.41 -20.40 -3.34
C GLY A 95 22.31 -20.34 -2.26
N ALA A 96 21.49 -19.31 -2.22
CA ALA A 96 20.35 -19.26 -1.31
C ALA A 96 19.43 -20.47 -1.50
N ASN A 97 19.05 -21.13 -0.40
CA ASN A 97 18.08 -22.21 -0.43
C ASN A 97 16.65 -21.65 -0.41
N LEU A 98 16.06 -21.56 -1.60
CA LEU A 98 14.71 -21.01 -1.78
C LEU A 98 13.59 -21.91 -1.23
N PHE A 99 13.91 -23.16 -0.85
CA PHE A 99 12.95 -24.14 -0.34
C PHE A 99 12.94 -24.25 1.18
N LYS A 100 13.79 -23.50 1.88
CA LYS A 100 13.90 -23.58 3.34
C LYS A 100 12.86 -22.68 3.99
N ARG A 101 11.69 -23.22 4.29
CA ARG A 101 10.53 -22.47 4.84
C ARG A 101 10.78 -21.84 6.20
N ASP A 102 11.54 -22.49 7.05
CA ASP A 102 11.87 -22.01 8.41
C ASP A 102 13.00 -20.97 8.43
N GLU A 103 13.66 -20.76 7.30
CA GLU A 103 14.75 -19.79 7.14
C GLU A 103 14.75 -19.21 5.71
N PRO A 104 13.68 -18.50 5.32
CA PRO A 104 13.59 -17.94 3.97
C PRO A 104 14.74 -16.94 3.74
N PRO A 105 15.38 -16.94 2.57
CA PRO A 105 16.44 -15.99 2.25
C PRO A 105 15.89 -14.55 2.18
N PRO A 106 16.75 -13.53 2.44
CA PRO A 106 16.34 -12.16 2.19
C PRO A 106 16.09 -11.94 0.69
N ILE A 107 14.97 -11.31 0.37
CA ILE A 107 14.61 -11.00 -1.01
C ILE A 107 15.04 -9.56 -1.29
N ARG A 108 15.99 -9.39 -2.20
CA ARG A 108 16.53 -8.08 -2.60
C ARG A 108 15.86 -7.59 -3.88
N GLY A 109 16.03 -6.33 -4.16
CA GLY A 109 15.53 -5.65 -5.35
C GLY A 109 15.15 -4.22 -5.07
N ILE A 110 15.12 -3.42 -6.13
CA ILE A 110 14.75 -2.01 -6.05
C ILE A 110 13.51 -1.82 -6.91
N PRO A 111 12.38 -1.37 -6.34
CA PRO A 111 11.20 -1.04 -7.11
C PRO A 111 11.48 0.02 -8.17
N ARG A 112 10.89 -0.13 -9.34
CA ARG A 112 11.04 0.79 -10.48
C ARG A 112 9.71 0.96 -11.19
N ILE A 113 9.51 2.12 -11.76
CA ILE A 113 8.44 2.32 -12.73
C ILE A 113 8.95 1.73 -14.06
N ASN A 114 8.28 0.67 -14.54
CA ASN A 114 8.61 0.06 -15.82
C ASN A 114 8.39 1.09 -16.93
N ASP A 115 9.32 1.07 -17.92
CA ASP A 115 9.24 1.92 -19.11
C ASP A 115 9.17 3.45 -18.85
N SER A 116 9.60 3.91 -17.66
CA SER A 116 9.62 5.34 -17.31
C SER A 116 10.73 6.13 -17.97
N ARG A 117 11.58 5.50 -18.77
CA ARG A 117 12.65 6.17 -19.51
C ARG A 117 12.18 6.58 -20.89
N LEU A 118 12.45 7.83 -21.23
CA LEU A 118 12.26 8.29 -22.60
C LEU A 118 13.21 7.50 -23.55
N ILE A 119 12.67 7.06 -24.67
CA ILE A 119 13.46 6.41 -25.72
C ILE A 119 14.51 7.40 -26.21
N GLU A 120 15.70 6.90 -26.54
CA GLU A 120 16.79 7.72 -27.07
C GLU A 120 16.31 8.60 -28.25
N GLY A 121 16.64 9.90 -28.19
CA GLY A 121 16.19 10.89 -29.17
C GLY A 121 14.78 11.46 -28.94
N VAL A 122 14.05 11.06 -27.89
CA VAL A 122 12.79 11.66 -27.49
C VAL A 122 13.00 12.51 -26.23
N THR A 123 12.73 13.82 -26.35
CA THR A 123 12.76 14.75 -25.20
C THR A 123 11.37 14.91 -24.60
N ALA A 124 11.29 15.40 -23.34
CA ALA A 124 10.02 15.71 -22.69
C ALA A 124 9.20 16.73 -23.50
N ASP A 125 9.85 17.77 -24.04
CA ASP A 125 9.18 18.78 -24.88
C ASP A 125 8.57 18.18 -26.15
N ARG A 126 9.31 17.24 -26.77
CA ARG A 126 8.82 16.54 -27.97
C ARG A 126 7.64 15.64 -27.66
N LEU A 127 7.63 15.03 -26.46
CA LEU A 127 6.53 14.21 -26.00
C LEU A 127 5.31 15.07 -25.71
N GLU A 128 5.45 16.20 -25.04
CA GLU A 128 4.37 17.14 -24.74
C GLU A 128 3.78 17.77 -26.02
N HIS A 129 4.63 18.02 -27.02
CA HIS A 129 4.14 18.47 -28.33
C HIS A 129 3.28 17.39 -29.03
N ARG A 130 3.70 16.12 -28.93
CA ARG A 130 2.90 14.99 -29.45
C ARG A 130 1.57 14.84 -28.71
N ARG A 131 1.55 14.99 -27.37
CA ARG A 131 0.32 14.97 -26.57
C ARG A 131 -0.66 16.05 -27.04
N ARG A 132 -0.19 17.28 -27.26
CA ARG A 132 -1.00 18.38 -27.76
C ARG A 132 -1.58 18.08 -29.14
N LEU A 133 -0.79 17.59 -30.08
CA LEU A 133 -1.25 17.20 -31.40
C LEU A 133 -2.31 16.09 -31.34
N LEU A 134 -2.12 15.09 -30.48
CA LEU A 134 -3.11 14.02 -30.28
C LEU A 134 -4.42 14.57 -29.73
N SER A 135 -4.39 15.49 -28.78
CA SER A 135 -5.59 16.11 -28.22
C SER A 135 -6.35 16.97 -29.25
N GLU A 136 -5.62 17.69 -30.11
CA GLU A 136 -6.18 18.48 -31.19
C GLU A 136 -6.86 17.60 -32.27
N LEU A 137 -6.23 16.47 -32.62
CA LEU A 137 -6.79 15.48 -33.55
C LEU A 137 -8.01 14.77 -32.95
N ALA A 138 -7.95 14.36 -31.70
CA ALA A 138 -9.07 13.73 -30.99
C ALA A 138 -10.26 14.68 -30.83
N GLY A 139 -10.03 16.00 -30.74
CA GLY A 139 -11.08 17.00 -30.70
C GLY A 139 -11.90 17.10 -32.02
N ARG A 140 -11.34 16.62 -33.14
CA ARG A 140 -11.96 16.66 -34.47
C ARG A 140 -12.75 15.40 -34.85
N ASP A 141 -12.52 14.28 -34.16
CA ASP A 141 -13.16 13.00 -34.49
C ASP A 141 -14.00 12.50 -33.31
N ALA A 142 -15.32 12.43 -33.50
CA ALA A 142 -16.28 11.97 -32.50
C ALA A 142 -16.07 10.50 -32.12
N ALA A 143 -15.50 9.67 -33.00
CA ALA A 143 -15.20 8.26 -32.73
C ALA A 143 -14.02 8.09 -31.75
N VAL A 144 -13.07 9.04 -31.75
CA VAL A 144 -11.94 9.05 -30.82
C VAL A 144 -12.38 9.49 -29.42
N LYS A 145 -13.41 10.32 -29.30
CA LYS A 145 -14.03 10.70 -28.02
C LYS A 145 -14.69 9.52 -27.29
N SER A 146 -15.03 8.45 -28.00
CA SER A 146 -15.68 7.26 -27.40
C SER A 146 -14.71 6.33 -26.64
N SER A 147 -13.40 6.48 -26.77
CA SER A 147 -12.39 5.70 -26.04
C SER A 147 -11.83 6.45 -24.82
N SER A 148 -12.73 6.94 -23.96
CA SER A 148 -12.35 7.75 -22.78
C SER A 148 -11.34 7.06 -21.84
N GLN A 149 -11.36 5.74 -21.75
CA GLN A 149 -10.41 4.98 -20.94
C GLN A 149 -8.99 4.99 -21.55
N PHE A 150 -8.86 4.78 -22.86
CA PHE A 150 -7.55 4.74 -23.50
C PHE A 150 -6.83 6.10 -23.46
N SER A 151 -7.57 7.21 -23.67
CA SER A 151 -7.00 8.55 -23.54
C SER A 151 -6.52 8.85 -22.11
N GLN A 152 -7.20 8.35 -21.10
CA GLN A 152 -6.84 8.52 -19.70
C GLN A 152 -5.55 7.77 -19.35
N PHE A 153 -5.35 6.55 -19.86
CA PHE A 153 -4.10 5.82 -19.69
C PHE A 153 -2.93 6.48 -20.43
N GLN A 154 -3.19 7.06 -21.60
CA GLN A 154 -2.19 7.84 -22.31
C GLN A 154 -1.77 9.07 -21.50
N ASP A 155 -2.72 9.80 -20.92
CA ASP A 155 -2.42 10.97 -20.09
C ASP A 155 -1.58 10.59 -18.87
N LEU A 156 -1.92 9.51 -18.15
CA LEU A 156 -1.14 9.00 -17.04
C LEU A 156 0.28 8.61 -17.47
N ALA A 157 0.43 7.92 -18.62
CA ALA A 157 1.73 7.54 -19.14
C ALA A 157 2.57 8.78 -19.53
N PHE A 158 1.97 9.80 -20.10
CA PHE A 158 2.63 11.07 -20.39
C PHE A 158 3.07 11.77 -19.10
N ASP A 159 2.23 11.84 -18.09
CA ASP A 159 2.54 12.46 -16.80
C ASP A 159 3.72 11.75 -16.12
N ILE A 160 3.77 10.42 -16.11
CA ILE A 160 4.89 9.63 -15.59
C ILE A 160 6.19 9.95 -16.36
N LEU A 161 6.13 9.98 -17.70
CA LEU A 161 7.29 10.21 -18.55
C LEU A 161 7.80 11.66 -18.51
N THR A 162 6.93 12.62 -18.22
CA THR A 162 7.26 14.05 -18.24
C THR A 162 7.48 14.66 -16.85
N THR A 163 7.25 13.92 -15.75
CA THR A 163 7.44 14.39 -14.38
C THR A 163 8.82 13.98 -13.83
N PRO A 164 9.84 14.86 -13.88
CA PRO A 164 11.19 14.52 -13.41
C PRO A 164 11.24 14.14 -11.94
N GLN A 165 10.46 14.82 -11.08
CA GLN A 165 10.41 14.57 -9.64
C GLN A 165 9.99 13.13 -9.33
N LEU A 166 8.97 12.60 -10.03
CA LEU A 166 8.53 11.23 -9.84
C LEU A 166 9.63 10.23 -10.23
N ARG A 167 10.30 10.45 -11.37
CA ARG A 167 11.38 9.57 -11.83
C ARG A 167 12.57 9.60 -10.88
N ASP A 168 12.89 10.76 -10.33
CA ASP A 168 13.98 10.92 -9.37
C ASP A 168 13.72 10.12 -8.07
N CYS A 169 12.47 10.01 -7.63
CA CYS A 169 12.12 9.18 -6.48
C CYS A 169 12.54 7.71 -6.66
N PHE A 170 12.49 7.20 -7.89
CA PHE A 170 12.84 5.83 -8.24
C PHE A 170 14.25 5.65 -8.79
N ASP A 171 15.09 6.67 -8.75
CA ASP A 171 16.47 6.56 -9.24
C ASP A 171 17.29 5.68 -8.28
N PRO A 172 17.81 4.52 -8.76
CA PRO A 172 18.56 3.60 -7.91
C PRO A 172 19.87 4.19 -7.39
N ARG A 173 20.36 5.29 -7.97
CA ARG A 173 21.57 5.99 -7.49
C ARG A 173 21.38 6.60 -6.10
N HIS A 174 20.14 6.83 -5.67
CA HIS A 174 19.83 7.28 -4.32
C HIS A 174 19.84 6.16 -3.28
N ILE A 175 19.81 4.89 -3.71
CA ILE A 175 19.85 3.72 -2.83
C ILE A 175 21.30 3.22 -2.77
N ASP A 176 22.15 4.00 -2.15
CA ASP A 176 23.56 3.68 -1.93
C ASP A 176 23.73 2.67 -0.76
N ALA A 177 24.99 2.30 -0.49
CA ALA A 177 25.30 1.34 0.58
C ALA A 177 24.84 1.82 1.96
N ARG A 178 24.85 3.14 2.24
CA ARG A 178 24.40 3.70 3.52
C ARG A 178 22.90 3.56 3.69
N VAL A 179 22.11 3.85 2.63
CA VAL A 179 20.65 3.64 2.65
C VAL A 179 20.33 2.17 2.83
N GLN A 180 21.02 1.27 2.09
CA GLN A 180 20.83 -0.16 2.23
C GLN A 180 21.15 -0.70 3.62
N GLU A 181 22.19 -0.16 4.28
CA GLU A 181 22.51 -0.51 5.65
C GLU A 181 21.39 -0.09 6.61
N ARG A 182 20.89 1.14 6.50
CA ARG A 182 19.81 1.66 7.36
C ARG A 182 18.49 0.92 7.15
N TYR A 183 18.08 0.68 5.91
CA TYR A 183 16.80 0.07 5.56
C TYR A 183 16.86 -1.45 5.35
N GLY A 184 18.04 -2.09 5.46
CA GLY A 184 18.18 -3.55 5.45
C GLY A 184 18.27 -4.20 4.07
N ASN A 185 18.56 -3.47 2.99
CA ASN A 185 18.79 -3.96 1.62
C ASN A 185 17.84 -5.10 1.17
N THR A 186 16.56 -4.95 1.45
CA THR A 186 15.49 -5.85 1.02
C THR A 186 14.54 -5.09 0.09
N ILE A 187 13.68 -5.81 -0.65
CA ILE A 187 12.62 -5.16 -1.43
C ILE A 187 11.77 -4.26 -0.53
N PHE A 188 11.40 -4.74 0.67
CA PHE A 188 10.59 -3.98 1.62
C PHE A 188 11.32 -2.72 2.10
N GLY A 189 12.59 -2.83 2.50
CA GLY A 189 13.39 -1.69 2.94
C GLY A 189 13.59 -0.65 1.84
N ASN A 190 13.95 -1.10 0.64
CA ASN A 190 14.11 -0.20 -0.51
C ASN A 190 12.78 0.48 -0.89
N SER A 191 11.64 -0.23 -0.77
CA SER A 191 10.30 0.34 -0.98
C SER A 191 9.97 1.41 0.05
N ALA A 192 10.27 1.19 1.33
CA ALA A 192 10.05 2.16 2.39
C ALA A 192 10.90 3.43 2.18
N PHE A 193 12.16 3.30 1.78
CA PHE A 193 12.98 4.44 1.42
C PHE A 193 12.42 5.22 0.21
N ILE A 194 11.98 4.54 -0.85
CA ILE A 194 11.32 5.19 -1.98
C ILE A 194 10.04 5.91 -1.52
N ALA A 195 9.29 5.34 -0.57
CA ALA A 195 8.10 5.97 -0.02
C ALA A 195 8.39 7.31 0.65
N THR A 196 9.48 7.45 1.40
CA THR A 196 9.88 8.77 1.98
C THR A 196 10.11 9.80 0.89
N ARG A 197 10.74 9.42 -0.21
CA ARG A 197 11.01 10.32 -1.34
C ARG A 197 9.73 10.72 -2.08
N LEU A 198 8.79 9.78 -2.24
CA LEU A 198 7.48 10.06 -2.85
C LEU A 198 6.66 11.03 -2.01
N VAL A 199 6.63 10.84 -0.70
CA VAL A 199 5.97 11.77 0.24
C VAL A 199 6.62 13.15 0.18
N ALA A 200 7.96 13.23 0.23
CA ALA A 200 8.69 14.48 0.08
C ALA A 200 8.41 15.19 -1.26
N ALA A 201 8.16 14.43 -2.32
CA ALA A 201 7.76 14.98 -3.62
C ALA A 201 6.29 15.45 -3.67
N GLY A 202 5.46 15.10 -2.68
CA GLY A 202 4.06 15.51 -2.57
C GLY A 202 3.02 14.44 -2.94
N VAL A 203 3.43 13.18 -3.11
CA VAL A 203 2.50 12.05 -3.25
C VAL A 203 1.70 11.90 -1.95
N LYS A 204 0.37 11.83 -2.05
CA LYS A 204 -0.52 11.88 -0.89
C LYS A 204 -0.72 10.56 -0.18
N PHE A 205 -0.65 9.45 -0.90
CA PHE A 205 -0.87 8.12 -0.36
C PHE A 205 0.13 7.14 -0.97
N VAL A 206 0.88 6.44 -0.13
CA VAL A 206 1.84 5.43 -0.55
C VAL A 206 1.60 4.14 0.22
N ASN A 207 1.31 3.05 -0.49
CA ASN A 207 1.33 1.72 0.09
C ASN A 207 2.72 1.11 -0.04
N VAL A 208 3.26 0.59 1.06
CA VAL A 208 4.43 -0.29 1.07
C VAL A 208 3.96 -1.66 1.50
N ILE A 209 3.97 -2.61 0.57
CA ILE A 209 3.38 -3.93 0.77
C ILE A 209 4.48 -4.95 0.98
N TRP A 210 4.40 -5.68 2.09
CA TRP A 210 5.21 -6.87 2.32
C TRP A 210 4.33 -8.10 2.11
N THR A 211 4.36 -8.63 0.92
CA THR A 211 3.62 -9.83 0.52
C THR A 211 4.57 -11.00 0.25
N TRP A 212 4.01 -12.14 -0.04
CA TRP A 212 4.78 -13.32 -0.44
C TRP A 212 5.25 -13.19 -1.90
N TYR A 213 6.41 -13.78 -2.16
CA TYR A 213 7.02 -13.74 -3.49
C TYR A 213 7.09 -15.14 -4.14
N ASN A 214 6.26 -16.08 -3.67
CA ASN A 214 6.43 -17.47 -4.05
C ASN A 214 5.99 -17.80 -5.49
N SER A 215 4.99 -17.11 -6.04
CA SER A 215 4.41 -17.46 -7.34
C SER A 215 5.19 -16.90 -8.52
N ALA A 216 5.88 -15.79 -8.35
CA ALA A 216 6.63 -15.14 -9.42
C ALA A 216 8.04 -15.73 -9.62
N ILE A 217 8.52 -16.52 -8.66
CA ILE A 217 9.87 -17.07 -8.66
C ILE A 217 9.76 -18.58 -8.53
N ALA A 218 10.06 -19.27 -9.62
CA ALA A 218 10.00 -20.73 -9.64
C ALA A 218 10.84 -21.33 -8.49
N GLY A 219 10.17 -22.07 -7.61
CA GLY A 219 10.80 -22.77 -6.51
C GLY A 219 10.88 -22.01 -5.18
N LEU A 220 10.59 -20.72 -5.12
CA LEU A 220 10.52 -20.03 -3.84
C LEU A 220 9.26 -20.44 -3.06
N GLN A 221 9.43 -20.82 -1.81
CA GLN A 221 8.34 -21.15 -0.88
C GLN A 221 8.37 -20.21 0.33
N ASP A 222 8.43 -18.92 0.08
CA ASP A 222 8.27 -17.91 1.12
C ASP A 222 6.78 -17.56 1.25
N PHE A 223 6.18 -17.95 2.37
CA PHE A 223 4.79 -17.59 2.71
C PHE A 223 4.71 -16.24 3.44
N GLY A 224 5.80 -15.50 3.53
CA GLY A 224 5.82 -14.21 4.21
C GLY A 224 5.34 -14.34 5.66
N TRP A 225 4.36 -13.53 6.02
CA TRP A 225 3.75 -13.49 7.35
C TRP A 225 2.67 -14.56 7.57
N ASP A 226 2.37 -15.39 6.57
CA ASP A 226 1.36 -16.45 6.68
C ASP A 226 1.95 -17.71 7.34
N THR A 227 2.11 -17.64 8.65
CA THR A 227 2.88 -18.57 9.46
C THR A 227 2.05 -19.73 10.02
N HIS A 228 1.30 -20.45 9.17
CA HIS A 228 0.59 -21.68 9.56
C HIS A 228 1.52 -22.78 10.05
N GLU A 229 2.80 -22.69 9.71
CA GLU A 229 3.89 -23.57 10.16
C GLU A 229 5.09 -22.71 10.56
N HIS A 230 5.95 -23.22 11.42
CA HIS A 230 7.23 -22.59 11.76
C HIS A 230 7.14 -21.10 12.18
N ASN A 231 6.06 -20.69 12.86
CA ASN A 231 5.80 -19.30 13.24
C ASN A 231 6.99 -18.62 13.93
N PHE A 232 7.62 -19.29 14.89
CA PHE A 232 8.68 -18.65 15.68
C PHE A 232 10.00 -18.46 14.92
N PRO A 233 10.52 -19.40 14.13
CA PRO A 233 11.69 -19.17 13.28
C PRO A 233 11.45 -18.04 12.27
N ILE A 234 10.29 -18.03 11.61
CA ILE A 234 9.91 -16.99 10.62
C ILE A 234 9.85 -15.61 11.28
N LEU A 235 9.18 -15.48 12.42
CA LEU A 235 9.09 -14.20 13.13
C LEU A 235 10.46 -13.71 13.64
N LYS A 236 11.33 -14.60 14.12
CA LYS A 236 12.71 -14.24 14.49
C LYS A 236 13.49 -13.63 13.33
N ARG A 237 13.12 -13.96 12.11
CA ARG A 237 13.75 -13.41 10.91
C ARG A 237 13.10 -12.11 10.45
N TYR A 238 11.76 -12.02 10.43
CA TYR A 238 11.05 -10.88 9.86
C TYR A 238 10.88 -9.71 10.83
N LEU A 239 10.68 -9.97 12.12
CA LEU A 239 10.52 -8.90 13.10
C LEU A 239 11.72 -7.94 13.15
N PRO A 240 12.99 -8.42 13.15
CA PRO A 240 14.13 -7.49 13.07
C PRO A 240 14.17 -6.66 11.78
N GLN A 241 13.70 -7.22 10.66
CA GLN A 241 13.68 -6.47 9.39
C GLN A 241 12.64 -5.36 9.42
N ILE A 242 11.42 -5.63 9.93
CA ILE A 242 10.40 -4.59 10.02
C ILE A 242 10.77 -3.54 11.06
N ASP A 243 11.37 -3.95 12.18
CA ASP A 243 11.87 -3.04 13.22
C ASP A 243 12.91 -2.07 12.64
N GLN A 244 13.91 -2.59 11.93
CA GLN A 244 14.92 -1.79 11.25
C GLN A 244 14.34 -0.81 10.24
N VAL A 245 13.46 -1.29 9.37
CA VAL A 245 12.83 -0.46 8.33
C VAL A 245 11.94 0.61 8.95
N TYR A 246 11.14 0.24 9.95
CA TYR A 246 10.25 1.19 10.62
C TYR A 246 11.04 2.27 11.37
N ALA A 247 12.11 1.90 12.07
CA ALA A 247 12.98 2.87 12.74
C ALA A 247 13.61 3.84 11.73
N ALA A 248 14.21 3.33 10.64
CA ALA A 248 14.81 4.17 9.61
C ALA A 248 13.80 5.11 8.94
N LEU A 249 12.58 4.61 8.67
CA LEU A 249 11.48 5.42 8.11
C LEU A 249 11.09 6.56 9.06
N MET A 250 10.91 6.27 10.34
CA MET A 250 10.54 7.27 11.35
C MET A 250 11.63 8.33 11.52
N GLU A 251 12.90 7.91 11.60
CA GLU A 251 14.04 8.81 11.67
C GLU A 251 14.11 9.75 10.46
N ASP A 252 13.97 9.23 9.24
CA ASP A 252 14.00 10.05 8.02
C ASP A 252 12.84 11.06 7.97
N LEU A 253 11.64 10.68 8.42
CA LEU A 253 10.51 11.57 8.49
C LEU A 253 10.69 12.65 9.57
N GLU A 254 11.28 12.31 10.72
CA GLU A 254 11.60 13.27 11.78
C GLU A 254 12.71 14.24 11.33
N GLU A 255 13.81 13.73 10.80
CA GLU A 255 14.94 14.55 10.32
C GLU A 255 14.54 15.52 9.21
N SER A 256 13.61 15.12 8.34
CA SER A 256 13.09 15.97 7.25
C SER A 256 11.95 16.91 7.69
N GLY A 257 11.42 16.74 8.90
CA GLY A 257 10.23 17.48 9.39
C GLY A 257 8.92 17.01 8.77
N LEU A 258 8.93 15.96 7.96
CA LEU A 258 7.72 15.43 7.31
C LEU A 258 6.81 14.65 8.27
N ILE A 259 7.28 14.27 9.44
CA ILE A 259 6.51 13.47 10.40
C ILE A 259 5.24 14.20 10.88
N ASP A 260 5.26 15.52 10.94
CA ASP A 260 4.11 16.31 11.37
C ASP A 260 2.98 16.33 10.33
N GLU A 261 3.31 16.09 9.07
CA GLU A 261 2.38 16.08 7.93
C GLU A 261 2.15 14.69 7.33
N THR A 262 2.81 13.66 7.85
CA THR A 262 2.76 12.30 7.32
C THR A 262 2.22 11.32 8.36
N LEU A 263 1.09 10.69 8.07
CA LEU A 263 0.59 9.58 8.86
C LEU A 263 1.23 8.27 8.39
N VAL A 264 1.94 7.61 9.27
CA VAL A 264 2.47 6.24 9.06
C VAL A 264 1.54 5.24 9.71
N VAL A 265 1.02 4.30 8.92
CA VAL A 265 0.15 3.21 9.39
C VAL A 265 0.81 1.87 9.10
N LEU A 266 1.08 1.09 10.13
CA LEU A 266 1.56 -0.29 10.03
C LEU A 266 0.41 -1.21 10.42
N THR A 267 -0.11 -1.97 9.48
CA THR A 267 -1.25 -2.86 9.65
C THR A 267 -1.07 -4.16 8.85
N SER A 268 -1.98 -5.11 9.06
CA SER A 268 -2.08 -6.36 8.28
C SER A 268 -3.53 -6.65 7.93
N ASP A 269 -3.76 -7.68 7.13
CA ASP A 269 -5.10 -8.17 6.80
C ASP A 269 -5.84 -8.71 8.04
N PHE A 270 -5.13 -9.38 8.95
CA PHE A 270 -5.66 -9.85 10.25
C PHE A 270 -4.52 -10.23 11.20
N GLY A 271 -4.86 -10.72 12.38
CA GLY A 271 -3.94 -11.29 13.35
C GLY A 271 -3.77 -12.81 13.22
N ARG A 272 -3.16 -13.41 14.24
CA ARG A 272 -2.96 -14.87 14.31
C ARG A 272 -3.60 -15.43 15.58
N THR A 273 -4.03 -16.71 15.51
CA THR A 273 -4.66 -17.40 16.64
C THR A 273 -3.80 -17.30 17.91
N PRO A 274 -4.43 -17.08 19.09
CA PRO A 274 -3.70 -17.11 20.37
C PRO A 274 -3.04 -18.46 20.63
N GLY A 275 -3.67 -19.55 20.19
CA GLY A 275 -3.12 -20.90 20.28
C GLY A 275 -2.12 -21.21 19.17
N VAL A 276 -1.11 -22.00 19.47
CA VAL A 276 -0.15 -22.57 18.52
C VAL A 276 -0.68 -23.92 18.06
N ASN A 277 -0.69 -24.16 16.75
CA ASN A 277 -1.16 -25.40 16.15
C ASN A 277 -0.11 -26.53 16.21
N ALA A 278 -0.44 -27.72 15.68
CA ALA A 278 0.42 -28.90 15.74
C ALA A 278 1.72 -28.77 14.93
N THR A 279 1.78 -27.85 13.97
CA THR A 279 2.98 -27.58 13.15
C THR A 279 3.82 -26.41 13.66
N ALA A 280 3.63 -26.04 14.94
CA ALA A 280 4.27 -24.87 15.58
C ALA A 280 3.97 -23.55 14.84
N GLY A 281 2.83 -23.48 14.18
CA GLY A 281 2.29 -22.33 13.47
C GLY A 281 1.15 -21.66 14.24
N ARG A 282 0.61 -20.59 13.64
CA ARG A 282 -0.61 -19.93 14.09
C ARG A 282 -1.51 -19.68 12.89
N ASP A 283 -2.80 -19.97 13.03
CA ASP A 283 -3.77 -19.80 11.96
C ASP A 283 -4.33 -18.36 11.93
N HIS A 284 -5.19 -18.08 10.95
CA HIS A 284 -5.81 -16.76 10.78
C HIS A 284 -6.72 -16.41 11.95
N TRP A 285 -6.65 -15.14 12.41
CA TRP A 285 -7.50 -14.65 13.50
C TRP A 285 -7.87 -13.19 13.29
N MET A 286 -9.04 -12.97 12.69
CA MET A 286 -9.55 -11.63 12.40
C MET A 286 -10.23 -10.96 13.59
N HIS A 287 -10.39 -11.67 14.69
CA HIS A 287 -11.21 -11.21 15.82
C HIS A 287 -10.47 -10.30 16.80
N CYS A 288 -9.15 -10.27 16.77
CA CYS A 288 -8.36 -9.36 17.60
C CYS A 288 -6.94 -9.24 17.04
N TYR A 289 -6.56 -8.06 16.56
CA TYR A 289 -5.19 -7.80 16.10
C TYR A 289 -4.78 -6.36 16.36
N GLY A 290 -3.52 -6.04 16.08
CA GLY A 290 -2.93 -4.73 16.35
C GLY A 290 -2.64 -3.94 15.09
N THR A 291 -2.72 -2.61 15.21
CA THR A 291 -2.29 -1.65 14.19
C THR A 291 -1.51 -0.54 14.87
N ILE A 292 -0.45 -0.04 14.22
CA ILE A 292 0.37 1.06 14.72
C ILE A 292 0.11 2.30 13.85
N LEU A 293 -0.08 3.46 14.50
CA LEU A 293 -0.18 4.76 13.83
C LEU A 293 0.83 5.72 14.44
N ALA A 294 1.50 6.51 13.59
CA ALA A 294 2.46 7.53 14.02
C ALA A 294 2.45 8.73 13.08
N GLY A 295 2.87 9.89 13.56
CA GLY A 295 2.91 11.12 12.78
C GLY A 295 1.56 11.82 12.62
N ALA A 296 1.52 12.91 11.86
CA ALA A 296 0.33 13.69 11.50
C ALA A 296 -0.64 13.96 12.67
N GLY A 297 -0.14 14.35 13.84
CA GLY A 297 -0.97 14.63 15.02
C GLY A 297 -1.48 13.39 15.76
N ILE A 298 -0.91 12.21 15.52
CA ILE A 298 -1.16 11.04 16.37
C ILE A 298 -0.40 11.20 17.69
N ARG A 299 -1.09 11.01 18.81
CA ARG A 299 -0.49 11.09 20.15
C ARG A 299 0.49 9.96 20.39
N GLY A 300 1.79 10.23 20.43
CA GLY A 300 2.85 9.29 20.71
C GLY A 300 2.71 8.61 22.08
N GLY A 301 3.20 7.38 22.22
CA GLY A 301 3.15 6.62 23.48
C GLY A 301 1.75 6.14 23.89
N THR A 302 0.71 6.36 23.07
CA THR A 302 -0.66 5.95 23.39
C THR A 302 -0.89 4.48 23.05
N VAL A 303 -1.53 3.75 23.95
CA VAL A 303 -2.08 2.41 23.71
C VAL A 303 -3.60 2.50 23.86
N TYR A 304 -4.34 2.06 22.83
CA TYR A 304 -5.79 2.12 22.80
C TYR A 304 -6.39 0.74 22.57
N GLY A 305 -7.41 0.42 23.36
CA GLY A 305 -8.08 -0.85 23.35
C GLY A 305 -7.35 -1.94 24.14
N ALA A 306 -8.09 -2.97 24.50
CA ALA A 306 -7.60 -4.15 25.19
C ALA A 306 -8.28 -5.42 24.70
N SER A 307 -7.51 -6.51 24.64
CA SER A 307 -8.02 -7.85 24.45
C SER A 307 -8.32 -8.52 25.79
N ASP A 308 -9.03 -9.64 25.74
CA ASP A 308 -9.14 -10.56 26.86
C ASP A 308 -7.80 -11.16 27.28
N ALA A 309 -7.79 -11.92 28.36
CA ALA A 309 -6.58 -12.54 28.93
C ALA A 309 -5.90 -13.54 27.98
N GLN A 310 -6.63 -14.07 27.00
CA GLN A 310 -6.15 -14.99 25.97
C GLN A 310 -5.66 -14.28 24.71
N ALA A 311 -5.80 -12.94 24.61
CA ALA A 311 -5.57 -12.15 23.40
C ALA A 311 -6.45 -12.61 22.21
N ALA A 312 -7.64 -13.12 22.49
CA ALA A 312 -8.55 -13.68 21.50
C ALA A 312 -9.61 -12.69 21.04
N TRP A 313 -10.17 -11.90 21.96
CA TRP A 313 -11.31 -11.02 21.68
C TRP A 313 -11.08 -9.62 22.26
N PRO A 314 -11.56 -8.57 21.60
CA PRO A 314 -11.62 -7.23 22.18
C PRO A 314 -12.55 -7.19 23.40
N VAL A 315 -12.10 -6.58 24.50
CA VAL A 315 -12.92 -6.34 25.71
C VAL A 315 -13.12 -4.86 25.99
N GLU A 316 -12.26 -4.00 25.42
CA GLU A 316 -12.33 -2.55 25.55
C GLU A 316 -11.80 -1.88 24.27
N GLY A 317 -12.42 -0.76 23.89
CA GLY A 317 -11.93 0.06 22.79
C GLY A 317 -11.84 -0.69 21.46
N LEU A 318 -12.90 -1.43 21.11
CA LEU A 318 -13.02 -2.10 19.81
C LEU A 318 -12.81 -1.06 18.68
N VAL A 319 -11.97 -1.42 17.71
CA VAL A 319 -11.71 -0.65 16.50
C VAL A 319 -12.07 -1.48 15.28
N ARG A 320 -12.80 -0.89 14.35
CA ARG A 320 -13.10 -1.50 13.04
C ARG A 320 -12.15 -0.94 11.97
N PRO A 321 -11.91 -1.65 10.87
CA PRO A 321 -11.18 -1.10 9.71
C PRO A 321 -11.77 0.23 9.20
N ALA A 322 -13.10 0.38 9.26
CA ALA A 322 -13.79 1.63 8.92
C ALA A 322 -13.35 2.81 9.80
N ASP A 323 -13.07 2.59 11.08
CA ASP A 323 -12.62 3.65 12.00
C ASP A 323 -11.17 4.05 11.73
N ILE A 324 -10.32 3.07 11.35
CA ILE A 324 -8.95 3.35 10.87
C ILE A 324 -9.01 4.14 9.57
N CYS A 325 -9.85 3.74 8.63
CA CYS A 325 -10.08 4.42 7.36
C CYS A 325 -10.54 5.88 7.58
N ALA A 326 -11.52 6.09 8.46
CA ALA A 326 -11.99 7.42 8.83
C ALA A 326 -10.88 8.28 9.45
N THR A 327 -10.03 7.67 10.31
CA THR A 327 -8.88 8.35 10.92
C THR A 327 -7.86 8.76 9.86
N ILE A 328 -7.59 7.90 8.88
CA ILE A 328 -6.67 8.20 7.76
C ILE A 328 -7.22 9.37 6.94
N TYR A 329 -8.50 9.35 6.55
CA TYR A 329 -9.10 10.45 5.79
C TYR A 329 -9.09 11.76 6.56
N ASP A 330 -9.44 11.73 7.85
CA ASP A 330 -9.39 12.91 8.72
C ASP A 330 -7.99 13.55 8.75
N ARG A 331 -6.94 12.72 8.87
CA ARG A 331 -5.55 13.22 8.85
C ARG A 331 -5.11 13.73 7.47
N LEU A 332 -5.71 13.26 6.39
CA LEU A 332 -5.51 13.77 5.04
C LEU A 332 -6.32 15.04 4.75
N GLY A 333 -7.15 15.52 5.70
CA GLY A 333 -8.06 16.65 5.51
C GLY A 333 -9.26 16.32 4.62
N ILE A 334 -9.59 15.05 4.47
CA ILE A 334 -10.74 14.56 3.71
C ILE A 334 -11.86 14.22 4.71
N ASP A 335 -13.04 14.80 4.53
CA ASP A 335 -14.21 14.46 5.33
C ASP A 335 -14.57 12.96 5.16
N PRO A 336 -14.53 12.14 6.24
CA PRO A 336 -14.88 10.72 6.18
C PRO A 336 -16.30 10.45 5.68
N ASP A 337 -17.21 11.41 5.80
CA ASP A 337 -18.58 11.32 5.29
C ASP A 337 -18.73 11.73 3.81
N THR A 338 -17.62 12.05 3.14
CA THR A 338 -17.63 12.32 1.70
C THR A 338 -18.31 11.18 0.94
N ILE A 339 -19.20 11.56 0.00
CA ILE A 339 -19.92 10.61 -0.83
C ILE A 339 -19.26 10.53 -2.21
N VAL A 340 -19.01 9.32 -2.65
CA VAL A 340 -18.62 8.98 -4.02
C VAL A 340 -19.68 8.10 -4.65
N HIS A 341 -19.80 8.12 -5.98
CA HIS A 341 -20.80 7.37 -6.69
C HIS A 341 -20.19 6.24 -7.51
N ASP A 342 -20.83 5.09 -7.51
CA ASP A 342 -20.45 4.00 -8.39
C ASP A 342 -20.98 4.22 -9.83
N ARG A 343 -20.69 3.27 -10.73
CA ARG A 343 -21.11 3.34 -12.14
C ARG A 343 -22.64 3.31 -12.37
N PHE A 344 -23.41 2.99 -11.33
CA PHE A 344 -24.87 3.01 -11.34
C PHE A 344 -25.43 4.25 -10.62
N ASP A 345 -24.56 5.24 -10.35
CA ASP A 345 -24.90 6.47 -9.62
C ASP A 345 -25.39 6.22 -8.18
N ARG A 346 -25.00 5.10 -7.57
CA ARG A 346 -25.35 4.80 -6.17
C ARG A 346 -24.32 5.48 -5.25
N PRO A 347 -24.81 6.21 -4.22
CA PRO A 347 -23.93 6.92 -3.29
C PRO A 347 -23.28 5.95 -2.28
N HIS A 348 -21.99 6.15 -2.02
CA HIS A 348 -21.21 5.42 -1.03
C HIS A 348 -20.40 6.38 -0.18
N LYS A 349 -20.49 6.28 1.15
CA LYS A 349 -19.60 7.00 2.05
C LYS A 349 -18.21 6.36 1.99
N ILE A 350 -17.16 7.17 1.83
CA ILE A 350 -15.79 6.68 1.67
C ILE A 350 -15.27 5.91 2.89
N ALA A 351 -15.70 6.29 4.11
CA ALA A 351 -15.29 5.63 5.35
C ALA A 351 -16.34 4.65 5.91
N GLN A 352 -17.38 4.30 5.16
CA GLN A 352 -18.39 3.29 5.54
C GLN A 352 -19.05 3.50 6.91
N GLY A 353 -19.20 4.75 7.34
CA GLY A 353 -19.73 5.10 8.66
C GLY A 353 -18.76 4.78 9.81
N GLY A 354 -17.48 4.63 9.52
CA GLY A 354 -16.42 4.67 10.52
C GLY A 354 -16.23 6.09 11.06
N GLU A 355 -15.74 6.20 12.29
CA GLU A 355 -15.47 7.47 12.95
C GLU A 355 -13.97 7.59 13.29
N PRO A 356 -13.36 8.79 13.14
CA PRO A 356 -11.97 9.00 13.54
C PRO A 356 -11.76 8.65 15.01
N ILE A 357 -10.69 7.94 15.33
CA ILE A 357 -10.39 7.45 16.68
C ILE A 357 -9.85 8.59 17.53
N GLN A 358 -10.73 9.42 18.06
CA GLN A 358 -10.38 10.66 18.79
C GLN A 358 -9.40 10.45 19.95
N ARG A 359 -9.40 9.28 20.56
CA ARG A 359 -8.54 8.96 21.72
C ARG A 359 -7.05 8.92 21.41
N ILE A 360 -6.68 8.75 20.14
CA ILE A 360 -5.29 8.71 19.68
C ILE A 360 -4.83 10.00 19.01
N LEU A 361 -5.71 10.97 18.85
CA LEU A 361 -5.38 12.27 18.26
C LEU A 361 -4.85 13.25 19.32
N ALA A 362 -3.85 14.08 18.94
CA ALA A 362 -3.24 15.08 19.80
C ALA A 362 -4.10 16.37 19.86
#